data_7dea41a8b2f64c01984a526233d8fd19
#
_entry.id   7dea41a8b2f64c01984a526233d8fd19
#
_cell.length_a   1.000
_cell.length_b   1.000
_cell.length_c   1.000
_cell.angle_alpha   90.00
_cell.angle_beta   90.00
_cell.angle_gamma   90.00
#
_symmetry.space_group_name_H-M   'P 1'
#
loop_
_entity.id
_entity.type
_entity.pdbx_description
1 polymer ?
#
loop_
_entity_poly.entity_id
_entity_poly.type
_entity_poly.pdbx_seq_one_letter_code
_entity_poly.pdbx_strand_id
1 'polypeptide(L)'
;MKGFYSRYIDDDSWLIKENKWEHSLQNIHEAQFSLGNGYLGVRAVLEEIPLGAMPGTYIAGVYDKMFSQVAELVNLPNPFNFTATAEGEKIALGIMDVLKHQRILNLKKGLLLRHTLYQSSKEHRFDYQCLRFVSMKNKNVGIMQIALTPLDSACEIDINTQID
;
A
#
# COMPACT_ATOMS: atom_id res chain seq x y z
N MET A 1 -13.31 7.79 13.95
CA MET A 1 -12.89 7.70 12.55
C MET A 1 -14.12 7.53 11.67
N LYS A 2 -14.74 8.65 11.24
CA LYS A 2 -15.80 8.63 10.23
C LYS A 2 -15.14 9.06 8.92
N GLY A 3 -14.42 8.18 8.28
CA GLY A 3 -13.72 8.46 7.04
C GLY A 3 -14.14 7.48 5.96
N PHE A 4 -13.57 7.66 4.81
CA PHE A 4 -13.68 6.88 3.59
C PHE A 4 -13.75 5.34 3.81
N TYR A 5 -13.16 4.82 4.91
CA TYR A 5 -13.03 3.39 5.19
C TYR A 5 -14.10 2.78 6.10
N SER A 6 -14.87 3.57 6.84
CA SER A 6 -15.81 3.03 7.84
C SER A 6 -16.81 2.02 7.25
N ARG A 7 -17.19 2.20 5.99
CA ARG A 7 -18.07 1.29 5.25
C ARG A 7 -17.45 -0.05 4.85
N TYR A 8 -16.13 -0.22 5.02
CA TYR A 8 -15.40 -1.42 4.62
C TYR A 8 -14.91 -2.25 5.80
N ILE A 9 -15.11 -1.79 7.04
CA ILE A 9 -14.66 -2.41 8.29
C ILE A 9 -15.84 -2.70 9.22
N ASP A 10 -16.84 -3.39 8.68
CA ASP A 10 -18.12 -3.68 9.35
C ASP A 10 -18.12 -4.97 10.20
N ASP A 11 -17.12 -5.82 10.05
CA ASP A 11 -17.04 -7.12 10.74
C ASP A 11 -15.57 -7.41 11.14
N ASP A 12 -15.27 -7.19 12.42
CA ASP A 12 -13.91 -7.31 12.97
C ASP A 12 -13.33 -8.72 12.89
N SER A 13 -14.17 -9.75 12.82
CA SER A 13 -13.71 -11.15 12.76
C SER A 13 -12.97 -11.51 11.48
N TRP A 14 -13.12 -10.68 10.45
CA TRP A 14 -12.48 -10.84 9.14
C TRP A 14 -11.33 -9.86 8.88
N LEU A 15 -10.90 -9.13 9.89
CA LEU A 15 -9.88 -8.09 9.73
C LEU A 15 -8.53 -8.51 10.31
N ILE A 16 -7.49 -8.42 9.51
CA ILE A 16 -6.10 -8.40 9.99
C ILE A 16 -5.71 -6.93 10.10
N LYS A 17 -5.15 -6.53 11.25
CA LYS A 17 -4.86 -5.12 11.55
C LYS A 17 -3.41 -4.92 11.94
N GLU A 18 -2.77 -3.91 11.36
CA GLU A 18 -1.56 -3.27 11.84
C GLU A 18 -1.96 -1.88 12.35
N ASN A 19 -1.68 -1.58 13.61
CA ASN A 19 -2.08 -0.32 14.24
C ASN A 19 -0.89 0.63 14.47
N LYS A 20 0.31 0.19 14.15
CA LYS A 20 1.54 0.96 14.25
C LYS A 20 2.53 0.43 13.22
N TRP A 21 3.18 1.35 12.51
CA TRP A 21 4.28 0.95 11.63
C TRP A 21 5.55 0.70 12.43
N GLU A 22 6.18 -0.43 12.16
CA GLU A 22 7.48 -0.80 12.71
C GLU A 22 8.36 -1.32 11.57
N HIS A 23 9.50 -0.66 11.35
CA HIS A 23 10.40 -1.00 10.26
C HIS A 23 10.86 -2.47 10.30
N SER A 24 11.11 -3.01 11.49
CA SER A 24 11.52 -4.41 11.68
C SER A 24 10.46 -5.44 11.24
N LEU A 25 9.18 -5.07 11.23
CA LEU A 25 8.06 -5.92 10.82
C LEU A 25 7.61 -5.69 9.38
N GLN A 26 8.22 -4.73 8.67
CA GLN A 26 7.80 -4.32 7.34
C GLN A 26 7.65 -5.50 6.38
N ASN A 27 8.68 -6.33 6.22
CA ASN A 27 8.67 -7.45 5.27
C ASN A 27 7.66 -8.55 5.66
N ILE A 28 7.40 -8.74 6.96
CA ILE A 28 6.38 -9.66 7.47
C ILE A 28 5.00 -9.14 7.09
N HIS A 29 4.72 -7.87 7.34
CA HIS A 29 3.44 -7.26 7.01
C HIS A 29 3.22 -7.16 5.49
N GLU A 30 4.25 -6.93 4.69
CA GLU A 30 4.15 -6.98 3.23
C GLU A 30 3.66 -8.34 2.72
N ALA A 31 4.05 -9.42 3.37
CA ALA A 31 3.56 -10.78 3.06
C ALA A 31 2.15 -11.03 3.61
N GLN A 32 1.90 -10.67 4.88
CA GLN A 32 0.62 -10.93 5.55
C GLN A 32 -0.57 -10.20 4.91
N PHE A 33 -0.34 -8.99 4.43
CA PHE A 33 -1.38 -8.15 3.82
C PHE A 33 -1.47 -8.30 2.29
N SER A 34 -0.80 -9.32 1.72
CA SER A 34 -0.82 -9.57 0.28
C SER A 34 -2.23 -9.76 -0.27
N LEU A 35 -2.43 -9.31 -1.50
CA LEU A 35 -3.68 -9.43 -2.25
C LEU A 35 -3.52 -10.44 -3.37
N GLY A 36 -4.56 -11.24 -3.63
CA GLY A 36 -4.56 -12.18 -4.74
C GLY A 36 -5.96 -12.57 -5.19
N ASN A 37 -6.11 -12.89 -6.48
CA ASN A 37 -7.38 -13.33 -7.09
C ASN A 37 -7.24 -14.67 -7.85
N GLY A 38 -6.19 -15.43 -7.56
CA GLY A 38 -5.89 -16.69 -8.25
C GLY A 38 -5.17 -16.55 -9.59
N TYR A 39 -5.03 -15.33 -10.12
CA TYR A 39 -4.26 -15.00 -11.31
C TYR A 39 -3.17 -13.97 -11.03
N LEU A 40 -3.54 -12.83 -10.48
CA LEU A 40 -2.65 -11.77 -10.04
C LEU A 40 -2.45 -11.86 -8.53
N GLY A 41 -1.20 -11.90 -8.08
CA GLY A 41 -0.80 -11.81 -6.69
C GLY A 41 0.13 -10.62 -6.46
N VAL A 42 -0.12 -9.82 -5.44
CA VAL A 42 0.68 -8.63 -5.13
C VAL A 42 1.02 -8.58 -3.66
N ARG A 43 2.30 -8.42 -3.31
CA ARG A 43 2.73 -8.13 -1.94
C ARG A 43 2.25 -6.74 -1.52
N ALA A 44 1.95 -6.61 -0.25
CA ALA A 44 1.42 -5.36 0.30
C ALA A 44 2.52 -4.35 0.68
N VAL A 45 3.46 -4.12 -0.23
CA VAL A 45 4.43 -3.03 -0.07
C VAL A 45 3.67 -1.71 0.03
N LEU A 46 4.16 -0.80 0.87
CA LEU A 46 3.59 0.55 0.97
C LEU A 46 3.80 1.30 -0.34
N GLU A 47 2.88 2.18 -0.69
CA GLU A 47 2.81 2.83 -1.99
C GLU A 47 4.07 3.64 -2.32
N GLU A 48 4.67 4.27 -1.30
CA GLU A 48 5.89 5.08 -1.40
C GLU A 48 7.20 4.28 -1.43
N ILE A 49 7.12 2.95 -1.34
CA ILE A 49 8.25 1.99 -1.33
C ILE A 49 9.33 2.44 -0.35
N PRO A 50 9.15 2.24 0.96
CA PRO A 50 10.14 2.61 1.96
C PRO A 50 11.43 1.77 1.83
N LEU A 51 12.51 2.24 2.41
CA LEU A 51 13.80 1.55 2.40
C LEU A 51 13.66 0.11 2.94
N GLY A 52 14.21 -0.86 2.23
CA GLY A 52 14.13 -2.28 2.58
C GLY A 52 12.83 -2.97 2.21
N ALA A 53 11.89 -2.27 1.54
CA ALA A 53 10.69 -2.89 0.98
C ALA A 53 11.05 -3.93 -0.08
N MET A 54 10.23 -4.98 -0.15
CA MET A 54 10.39 -6.07 -1.11
C MET A 54 9.15 -6.19 -2.01
N PRO A 55 9.02 -5.36 -3.05
CA PRO A 55 7.91 -5.46 -3.99
C PRO A 55 7.82 -6.85 -4.61
N GLY A 56 6.61 -7.32 -4.81
CA GLY A 56 6.37 -8.60 -5.46
C GLY A 56 5.04 -8.58 -6.17
N THR A 57 5.08 -8.75 -7.48
CA THR A 57 3.93 -8.86 -8.36
C THR A 57 4.07 -10.12 -9.19
N TYR A 58 3.12 -11.02 -9.11
CA TYR A 58 3.18 -12.34 -9.71
C TYR A 58 1.92 -12.62 -10.51
N ILE A 59 2.10 -13.23 -11.68
CA ILE A 59 1.01 -13.71 -12.53
C ILE A 59 1.09 -15.24 -12.59
N ALA A 60 -0.02 -15.90 -12.31
CA ALA A 60 -0.10 -17.36 -12.40
C ALA A 60 0.25 -17.86 -13.80
N GLY A 61 1.17 -18.81 -13.87
CA GLY A 61 1.64 -19.39 -15.14
C GLY A 61 2.82 -18.66 -15.79
N VAL A 62 3.33 -17.57 -15.21
CA VAL A 62 4.52 -16.85 -15.71
C VAL A 62 5.73 -17.30 -14.92
N TYR A 63 6.58 -18.11 -15.53
CA TYR A 63 7.78 -18.68 -14.94
C TYR A 63 8.99 -18.41 -15.82
N ASP A 64 10.15 -18.29 -15.21
CA ASP A 64 11.45 -18.21 -15.88
C ASP A 64 12.44 -19.22 -15.28
N LYS A 65 13.43 -19.60 -16.09
CA LYS A 65 14.45 -20.58 -15.74
C LYS A 65 15.89 -20.07 -16.03
N MET A 66 16.10 -18.76 -16.00
CA MET A 66 17.28 -18.11 -16.57
C MET A 66 18.61 -18.60 -15.97
N PHE A 67 18.74 -18.80 -14.66
CA PHE A 67 20.00 -19.24 -14.00
C PHE A 67 19.81 -20.42 -13.04
N SER A 68 18.59 -20.91 -12.89
CA SER A 68 18.21 -22.02 -11.99
C SER A 68 17.84 -23.26 -12.79
N GLN A 69 18.04 -24.44 -12.21
CA GLN A 69 17.51 -25.68 -12.81
C GLN A 69 16.00 -25.83 -12.61
N VAL A 70 15.43 -25.06 -11.71
CA VAL A 70 14.00 -25.05 -11.37
C VAL A 70 13.36 -23.79 -11.92
N ALA A 71 12.18 -23.91 -12.54
CA ALA A 71 11.40 -22.77 -12.97
C ALA A 71 10.83 -22.03 -11.75
N GLU A 72 11.02 -20.72 -11.70
CA GLU A 72 10.58 -19.85 -10.61
C GLU A 72 9.54 -18.85 -11.13
N LEU A 73 8.63 -18.42 -10.26
CA LEU A 73 7.68 -17.33 -10.58
C LEU A 73 8.45 -16.05 -10.86
N VAL A 74 8.12 -15.41 -11.98
CA VAL A 74 8.72 -14.13 -12.34
C VAL A 74 8.12 -13.03 -11.47
N ASN A 75 9.00 -12.25 -10.80
CA ASN A 75 8.60 -11.01 -10.16
C ASN A 75 8.47 -9.92 -11.21
N LEU A 76 7.24 -9.44 -11.40
CA LEU A 76 6.90 -8.39 -12.36
C LEU A 76 7.02 -7.01 -11.71
N PRO A 77 7.07 -5.92 -12.50
CA PRO A 77 7.04 -4.56 -11.98
C PRO A 77 5.87 -4.29 -11.05
N ASN A 78 6.11 -3.47 -10.01
CA ASN A 78 5.08 -3.09 -9.04
C ASN A 78 4.10 -2.08 -9.66
N PRO A 79 2.79 -2.42 -9.78
CA PRO A 79 1.80 -1.52 -10.38
C PRO A 79 1.23 -0.49 -9.38
N PHE A 80 1.58 -0.58 -8.09
CA PHE A 80 1.02 0.23 -7.02
C PHE A 80 2.04 1.20 -6.40
N ASN A 81 2.92 1.76 -7.24
CA ASN A 81 3.86 2.78 -6.79
C ASN A 81 3.22 4.16 -6.88
N PHE A 82 3.25 4.89 -5.76
CA PHE A 82 2.74 6.25 -5.63
C PHE A 82 3.63 7.04 -4.69
N THR A 83 4.04 8.21 -5.12
CA THR A 83 4.76 9.15 -4.26
C THR A 83 4.11 10.51 -4.32
N ALA A 84 4.11 11.22 -3.19
CA ALA A 84 3.67 12.59 -3.10
C ALA A 84 4.72 13.44 -2.38
N THR A 85 4.87 14.67 -2.82
CA THR A 85 5.77 15.66 -2.22
C THR A 85 4.98 16.93 -1.95
N ALA A 86 5.04 17.45 -0.74
CA ALA A 86 4.45 18.72 -0.36
C ALA A 86 5.55 19.63 0.20
N GLU A 87 5.61 20.86 -0.27
CA GLU A 87 6.57 21.88 0.20
C GLU A 87 8.05 21.43 0.14
N GLY A 88 8.38 20.57 -0.83
CA GLY A 88 9.72 20.01 -1.00
C GLY A 88 10.04 18.79 -0.12
N GLU A 89 9.12 18.34 0.72
CA GLU A 89 9.28 17.18 1.58
C GLU A 89 8.40 16.01 1.10
N LYS A 90 9.00 14.81 0.96
CA LYS A 90 8.26 13.61 0.52
C LYS A 90 7.34 13.13 1.63
N ILE A 91 6.05 12.94 1.32
CA ILE A 91 5.05 12.38 2.23
C ILE A 91 5.24 10.86 2.28
N ALA A 92 6.04 10.38 3.22
CA ALA A 92 6.41 8.97 3.31
C ALA A 92 6.79 8.57 4.73
N LEU A 93 6.60 7.28 5.04
CA LEU A 93 7.11 6.66 6.27
C LEU A 93 8.65 6.74 6.30
N GLY A 94 9.19 7.09 7.47
CA GLY A 94 10.62 7.29 7.66
C GLY A 94 11.17 8.63 7.15
N ILE A 95 10.32 9.51 6.61
CA ILE A 95 10.67 10.88 6.21
C ILE A 95 9.90 11.88 7.06
N MET A 96 8.57 11.85 7.00
CA MET A 96 7.72 12.67 7.88
C MET A 96 7.44 11.94 9.20
N ASP A 97 7.13 12.71 10.24
CA ASP A 97 6.64 12.15 11.50
C ASP A 97 5.28 11.46 11.30
N VAL A 98 5.11 10.31 11.94
CA VAL A 98 3.90 9.51 11.85
C VAL A 98 3.08 9.68 13.12
N LEU A 99 2.06 10.51 13.08
CA LEU A 99 1.16 10.72 14.21
C LEU A 99 0.19 9.56 14.41
N LYS A 100 -0.17 8.88 13.31
CA LYS A 100 -1.02 7.70 13.31
C LYS A 100 -0.74 6.86 12.09
N HIS A 101 -0.73 5.53 12.27
CA HIS A 101 -0.67 4.57 11.17
C HIS A 101 -1.60 3.40 11.44
N GLN A 102 -2.31 2.97 10.41
CA GLN A 102 -3.11 1.76 10.43
C GLN A 102 -3.19 1.16 9.04
N ARG A 103 -2.98 -0.16 8.94
CA ARG A 103 -3.38 -0.97 7.78
C ARG A 103 -4.39 -2.02 8.21
N ILE A 104 -5.34 -2.30 7.34
CA ILE A 104 -6.40 -3.29 7.58
C ILE A 104 -6.57 -4.10 6.30
N LEU A 105 -6.37 -5.42 6.41
CA LEU A 105 -6.78 -6.36 5.38
C LEU A 105 -8.15 -6.93 5.77
N ASN A 106 -9.16 -6.62 4.97
CA ASN A 106 -10.48 -7.23 5.09
C ASN A 106 -10.51 -8.50 4.22
N LEU A 107 -10.38 -9.65 4.85
CA LEU A 107 -10.35 -10.96 4.18
C LEU A 107 -11.66 -11.29 3.49
N LYS A 108 -12.80 -10.88 4.07
CA LYS A 108 -14.14 -11.13 3.52
C LYS A 108 -14.39 -10.37 2.21
N LYS A 109 -13.82 -9.17 2.10
CA LYS A 109 -14.03 -8.28 0.94
C LYS A 109 -12.83 -8.28 -0.02
N GLY A 110 -11.67 -8.84 0.38
CA GLY A 110 -10.44 -8.81 -0.40
C GLY A 110 -9.89 -7.38 -0.59
N LEU A 111 -10.02 -6.55 0.45
CA LEU A 111 -9.63 -5.14 0.43
C LEU A 111 -8.47 -4.89 1.38
N LEU A 112 -7.44 -4.19 0.91
CA LEU A 112 -6.40 -3.63 1.75
C LEU A 112 -6.61 -2.13 1.91
N LEU A 113 -6.70 -1.70 3.15
CA LEU A 113 -6.93 -0.31 3.55
C LEU A 113 -5.72 0.20 4.31
N ARG A 114 -5.32 1.42 4.07
CA ARG A 114 -4.29 2.13 4.83
C ARG A 114 -4.77 3.52 5.20
N HIS A 115 -4.49 3.93 6.42
CA HIS A 115 -4.68 5.29 6.92
C HIS A 115 -3.45 5.72 7.69
N THR A 116 -2.81 6.79 7.26
CA THR A 116 -1.63 7.36 7.91
C THR A 116 -1.83 8.87 8.06
N LEU A 117 -1.61 9.37 9.27
CA LEU A 117 -1.55 10.80 9.54
C LEU A 117 -0.08 11.19 9.67
N TYR A 118 0.38 11.98 8.73
CA TYR A 118 1.75 12.51 8.69
C TYR A 118 1.83 13.92 9.24
N GLN A 119 3.01 14.29 9.75
CA GLN A 119 3.38 15.66 10.07
C GLN A 119 4.73 15.98 9.45
N SER A 120 4.80 17.08 8.69
CA SER A 120 6.02 17.56 8.07
C SER A 120 6.95 18.24 9.09
N SER A 121 8.18 18.50 8.70
CA SER A 121 9.16 19.29 9.48
C SER A 121 8.68 20.71 9.80
N LYS A 122 7.70 21.22 9.04
CA LYS A 122 7.04 22.51 9.25
C LYS A 122 5.73 22.42 10.05
N GLU A 123 5.49 21.29 10.69
CA GLU A 123 4.30 20.98 11.51
C GLU A 123 2.97 20.92 10.72
N HIS A 124 2.99 20.91 9.38
CA HIS A 124 1.79 20.70 8.57
C HIS A 124 1.41 19.22 8.55
N ARG A 125 0.11 18.95 8.72
CA ARG A 125 -0.44 17.59 8.79
C ARG A 125 -1.10 17.19 7.49
N PHE A 126 -0.89 15.90 7.14
CA PHE A 126 -1.45 15.29 5.94
C PHE A 126 -2.19 14.00 6.29
N ASP A 127 -3.47 13.94 5.96
CA ASP A 127 -4.29 12.72 6.07
C ASP A 127 -4.16 11.93 4.78
N TYR A 128 -3.45 10.80 4.86
CA TYR A 128 -3.21 9.88 3.74
C TYR A 128 -4.07 8.64 3.89
N GLN A 129 -4.89 8.37 2.91
CA GLN A 129 -5.74 7.19 2.87
C GLN A 129 -5.57 6.46 1.55
N CYS A 130 -5.39 5.13 1.61
CA CYS A 130 -5.26 4.27 0.44
C CYS A 130 -6.17 3.04 0.56
N LEU A 131 -6.84 2.69 -0.52
CA LEU A 131 -7.57 1.44 -0.69
C LEU A 131 -6.99 0.72 -1.89
N ARG A 132 -6.66 -0.57 -1.73
CA ARG A 132 -6.20 -1.44 -2.81
C ARG A 132 -6.98 -2.74 -2.85
N PHE A 133 -7.20 -3.26 -4.05
CA PHE A 133 -7.68 -4.62 -4.26
C PHE A 133 -7.32 -5.12 -5.66
N VAL A 134 -7.35 -6.44 -5.83
CA VAL A 134 -7.29 -7.11 -7.13
C VAL A 134 -8.66 -7.69 -7.45
N SER A 135 -9.14 -7.46 -8.66
CA SER A 135 -10.52 -7.77 -9.03
C SER A 135 -10.75 -9.27 -9.18
N MET A 136 -11.75 -9.80 -8.49
CA MET A 136 -12.19 -11.20 -8.67
C MET A 136 -12.98 -11.39 -9.97
N LYS A 137 -13.66 -10.35 -10.46
CA LYS A 137 -14.46 -10.41 -11.70
C LYS A 137 -13.57 -10.30 -12.93
N ASN A 138 -12.63 -9.37 -12.92
CA ASN A 138 -11.65 -9.21 -13.99
C ASN A 138 -10.25 -9.44 -13.43
N LYS A 139 -9.74 -10.67 -13.59
CA LYS A 139 -8.50 -11.11 -12.97
C LYS A 139 -7.25 -10.34 -13.39
N ASN A 140 -7.30 -9.58 -14.47
CA ASN A 140 -6.19 -8.78 -14.98
C ASN A 140 -6.17 -7.35 -14.42
N VAL A 141 -7.11 -7.00 -13.52
CA VAL A 141 -7.26 -5.64 -13.01
C VAL A 141 -6.92 -5.57 -11.53
N GLY A 142 -5.96 -4.73 -11.18
CA GLY A 142 -5.71 -4.22 -9.83
C GLY A 142 -6.15 -2.76 -9.74
N ILE A 143 -6.66 -2.35 -8.58
CA ILE A 143 -7.13 -0.98 -8.34
C ILE A 143 -6.47 -0.44 -7.08
N MET A 144 -5.99 0.79 -7.18
CA MET A 144 -5.54 1.60 -6.07
C MET A 144 -6.28 2.94 -6.10
N GLN A 145 -6.86 3.32 -4.96
CA GLN A 145 -7.49 4.62 -4.76
C GLN A 145 -6.79 5.32 -3.59
N ILE A 146 -6.34 6.55 -3.80
CA ILE A 146 -5.68 7.36 -2.79
C ILE A 146 -6.48 8.64 -2.57
N ALA A 147 -6.61 9.02 -1.30
CA ALA A 147 -7.07 10.33 -0.87
C ALA A 147 -5.97 10.93 0.03
N LEU A 148 -5.42 12.06 -0.39
CA LEU A 148 -4.41 12.82 0.34
C LEU A 148 -4.97 14.21 0.60
N THR A 149 -5.06 14.57 1.89
CA THR A 149 -5.70 15.81 2.33
C THR A 149 -4.77 16.58 3.26
N PRO A 150 -4.31 17.78 2.90
CA PRO A 150 -3.68 18.69 3.85
C PRO A 150 -4.72 19.16 4.87
N LEU A 151 -4.38 19.16 6.16
CA LEU A 151 -5.35 19.43 7.23
C LEU A 151 -5.29 20.87 7.77
N ASP A 152 -4.14 21.52 7.67
CA ASP A 152 -3.91 22.82 8.31
C ASP A 152 -4.06 23.99 7.33
N SER A 153 -3.54 23.86 6.11
CA SER A 153 -3.64 24.88 5.07
C SER A 153 -3.63 24.25 3.68
N ALA A 154 -4.16 24.96 2.70
CA ALA A 154 -4.01 24.55 1.30
C ALA A 154 -2.54 24.66 0.88
N CYS A 155 -2.03 23.64 0.21
CA CYS A 155 -0.68 23.62 -0.33
C CYS A 155 -0.66 22.91 -1.70
N GLU A 156 0.41 23.16 -2.45
CA GLU A 156 0.69 22.41 -3.68
C GLU A 156 1.27 21.05 -3.33
N ILE A 157 0.79 20.00 -4.00
CA ILE A 157 1.27 18.64 -3.83
C ILE A 157 1.64 18.09 -5.20
N ASP A 158 2.92 17.74 -5.36
CA ASP A 158 3.41 17.01 -6.52
C ASP A 158 3.13 15.53 -6.36
N ILE A 159 2.48 14.93 -7.35
CA ILE A 159 2.13 13.51 -7.36
C ILE A 159 2.87 12.80 -8.49
N ASN A 160 3.51 11.68 -8.17
CA ASN A 160 4.11 10.80 -9.16
C ASN A 160 3.58 9.36 -8.98
N THR A 161 3.21 8.74 -10.10
CA THR A 161 2.84 7.34 -10.18
C THR A 161 3.67 6.67 -11.25
N GLN A 162 4.21 5.50 -10.96
CA GLN A 162 5.03 4.75 -11.92
C GLN A 162 4.82 3.25 -11.76
N ILE A 163 5.15 2.52 -12.79
CA ILE A 163 5.31 1.05 -12.76
C ILE A 163 6.80 0.78 -12.68
N ASP A 164 7.26 0.13 -11.61
CA ASP A 164 8.68 -0.05 -11.28
C ASP A 164 8.97 -1.52 -10.94
#